data_d1d74406284208d90662cd2dd33ac4bd
#
_entry.id   d1d74406284208d90662cd2dd33ac4bd
#
_cell.length_a   1.000
_cell.length_b   1.000
_cell.length_c   1.000
_cell.angle_alpha   90.00
_cell.angle_beta   90.00
_cell.angle_gamma   90.00
#
_symmetry.space_group_name_H-M   'P 1'
#
loop_
_entity.id
_entity.type
_entity.pdbx_description
1 polymer ?
#
loop_
_entity_poly.entity_id
_entity_poly.type
_entity_poly.pdbx_seq_one_letter_code
_entity_poly.pdbx_strand_id
1 'polypeptide(L)' 'MTTTVFEHSETVTPNNVDYQDGKQAMIVELGGDNTIDPNFFMRLQSWDESKQHDFLKSLLGKQVKITIEIIE' A
#
# COMPACT_ATOMS: atom_id res chain seq x y z
N MET A 1 11.96 -19.16 -13.14
CA MET A 1 11.49 -19.64 -11.83
C MET A 1 11.26 -18.45 -10.91
N THR A 2 10.22 -18.51 -10.07
CA THR A 2 9.96 -17.45 -9.11
C THR A 2 10.04 -18.02 -7.70
N THR A 3 10.50 -17.21 -6.77
CA THR A 3 10.59 -17.57 -5.37
C THR A 3 9.96 -16.46 -4.53
N THR A 4 8.97 -16.82 -3.72
CA THR A 4 8.35 -15.87 -2.81
C THR A 4 9.29 -15.64 -1.63
N VAL A 5 9.67 -14.37 -1.42
CA VAL A 5 10.60 -14.02 -0.34
C VAL A 5 9.94 -13.19 0.75
N PHE A 6 8.73 -12.70 0.52
CA PHE A 6 8.05 -11.85 1.49
C PHE A 6 6.54 -11.88 1.24
N GLU A 7 5.77 -11.97 2.30
CA GLU A 7 4.31 -11.80 2.27
C GLU A 7 3.88 -10.96 3.45
N HIS A 8 2.93 -10.06 3.21
CA HIS A 8 2.39 -9.20 4.24
C HIS A 8 0.91 -8.97 3.97
N SER A 9 0.09 -9.10 5.00
CA SER A 9 -1.35 -8.83 4.90
C SER A 9 -1.74 -7.81 5.95
N GLU A 10 -2.54 -6.84 5.56
CA GLU A 10 -3.09 -5.90 6.53
C GLU A 10 -4.37 -5.27 5.97
N THR A 11 -5.18 -4.69 6.86
CA THR A 11 -6.38 -3.96 6.48
C THR A 11 -6.01 -2.50 6.27
N VAL A 12 -6.41 -1.96 5.13
CA VAL A 12 -6.17 -0.55 4.81
C VAL A 12 -7.24 0.29 5.50
N THR A 13 -6.82 1.14 6.42
CA THR A 13 -7.71 2.03 7.16
C THR A 13 -7.47 3.47 6.72
N PRO A 14 -8.38 4.41 7.08
CA PRO A 14 -8.13 5.83 6.77
C PRO A 14 -6.82 6.37 7.34
N ASN A 15 -6.30 5.76 8.41
CA ASN A 15 -5.03 6.17 8.99
C ASN A 15 -3.83 5.82 8.09
N ASN A 16 -4.03 4.91 7.14
CA ASN A 16 -2.97 4.51 6.21
C ASN A 16 -2.89 5.44 4.99
N VAL A 17 -3.81 6.39 4.87
CA VAL A 17 -3.94 7.21 3.67
C VAL A 17 -3.54 8.64 3.95
N ASP A 18 -2.77 9.23 3.04
CA ASP A 18 -2.39 10.63 3.10
C ASP A 18 -2.52 11.25 1.70
N TYR A 19 -2.59 12.56 1.66
CA TYR A 19 -2.66 13.31 0.42
C TYR A 19 -1.59 14.39 0.45
N GLN A 20 -0.99 14.65 -0.69
CA GLN A 20 0.00 15.71 -0.84
C GLN A 20 -0.37 16.61 -2.02
N ASP A 21 0.17 17.81 -2.02
CA ASP A 21 0.00 18.80 -3.09
C ASP A 21 -1.47 19.07 -3.43
N GLY A 22 -2.29 19.31 -2.38
CA GLY A 22 -3.69 19.62 -2.58
C GLY A 22 -4.49 18.45 -3.14
N LYS A 23 -4.14 17.23 -2.76
CA LYS A 23 -4.77 15.99 -3.21
C LYS A 23 -4.38 15.56 -4.61
N GLN A 24 -3.35 16.15 -5.19
CA GLN A 24 -2.85 15.68 -6.47
C GLN A 24 -2.13 14.34 -6.34
N ALA A 25 -1.57 14.08 -5.18
CA ALA A 25 -0.93 12.79 -4.90
C ALA A 25 -1.67 12.08 -3.78
N MET A 26 -2.05 10.84 -4.01
CA MET A 26 -2.62 9.97 -2.99
C MET A 26 -1.58 8.94 -2.57
N ILE A 27 -1.42 8.76 -1.27
CA ILE A 27 -0.42 7.89 -0.70
C ILE A 27 -1.11 6.90 0.23
N VAL A 28 -0.80 5.63 0.05
CA VAL A 28 -1.23 4.58 0.97
C VAL A 28 0.03 3.98 1.59
N GLU A 29 0.11 4.02 2.91
CA GLU A 29 1.26 3.52 3.65
C GLU A 29 0.87 2.26 4.39
N LEU A 30 1.66 1.21 4.22
CA LEU A 30 1.43 -0.08 4.86
C LEU A 30 2.62 -0.44 5.72
N GLY A 31 2.35 -1.15 6.80
CA GLY A 31 3.41 -1.52 7.74
C GLY A 31 3.61 -0.48 8.83
N GLY A 32 4.84 -0.41 9.35
CA GLY A 32 5.17 0.53 10.42
C GLY A 32 4.50 0.18 11.73
N ASP A 33 4.14 1.19 12.49
CA ASP A 33 3.59 1.01 13.83
C ASP A 33 2.19 0.42 13.84
N ASN A 34 1.54 0.34 12.68
CA ASN A 34 0.18 -0.13 12.58
C ASN A 34 0.08 -1.61 12.22
N THR A 35 1.21 -2.33 12.22
CA THR A 35 1.22 -3.72 11.83
C THR A 35 1.88 -4.59 12.90
N ILE A 36 1.80 -5.89 12.67
CA ILE A 36 2.45 -6.89 13.54
C ILE A 36 3.97 -6.78 13.44
N ASP A 37 4.49 -6.39 12.27
CA ASP A 37 5.93 -6.22 12.06
C ASP A 37 6.27 -4.74 11.88
N PRO A 38 6.71 -4.06 12.96
CA PRO A 38 7.01 -2.64 12.89
C PRO A 38 8.28 -2.32 12.10
N ASN A 39 9.04 -3.32 11.69
CA ASN A 39 10.25 -3.11 10.89
C ASN A 39 9.96 -3.05 9.39
N PHE A 40 8.70 -3.26 9.00
CA PHE A 40 8.30 -3.23 7.61
C PHE A 40 7.53 -1.95 7.32
N PHE A 41 7.83 -1.35 6.18
CA PHE A 41 7.13 -0.15 5.72
C PHE A 41 7.08 -0.15 4.20
N MET A 42 5.90 0.07 3.64
CA MET A 42 5.70 0.16 2.21
C MET A 42 4.81 1.36 1.90
N ARG A 43 5.13 2.06 0.84
CA ARG A 43 4.39 3.24 0.41
C ARG A 43 3.98 3.07 -1.04
N LEU A 44 2.68 3.22 -1.29
CA LEU A 44 2.10 3.25 -2.63
C LEU A 44 1.65 4.68 -2.91
N GLN A 45 2.11 5.26 -4.00
CA GLN A 45 1.81 6.65 -4.32
C GLN A 45 1.29 6.77 -5.74
N SER A 46 0.26 7.58 -5.92
CA SER A 46 -0.33 7.88 -7.22
C SER A 46 -0.33 9.38 -7.42
N TRP A 47 0.08 9.82 -8.62
CA TRP A 47 0.06 11.22 -9.03
C TRP A 47 -1.09 11.54 -10.00
N ASP A 48 -1.83 10.53 -10.45
CA ASP A 48 -2.89 10.69 -11.43
C ASP A 48 -4.25 10.47 -10.79
N GLU A 49 -4.99 11.57 -10.57
CA GLU A 49 -6.30 11.49 -9.95
C GLU A 49 -7.31 10.65 -10.74
N SER A 50 -7.12 10.55 -12.06
CA SER A 50 -8.15 9.95 -12.90
C SER A 50 -8.12 8.42 -12.90
N LYS A 51 -6.95 7.82 -12.72
CA LYS A 51 -6.81 6.37 -12.86
C LYS A 51 -6.25 5.70 -11.63
N GLN A 52 -5.09 6.16 -11.18
CA GLN A 52 -4.38 5.46 -10.12
C GLN A 52 -4.97 5.76 -8.75
N HIS A 53 -5.58 6.93 -8.58
CA HIS A 53 -6.30 7.21 -7.36
C HIS A 53 -7.47 6.26 -7.17
N ASP A 54 -8.16 5.89 -8.24
CA ASP A 54 -9.26 4.93 -8.15
C ASP A 54 -8.76 3.57 -7.67
N PHE A 55 -7.59 3.14 -8.15
CA PHE A 55 -6.98 1.91 -7.66
C PHE A 55 -6.70 1.98 -6.16
N LEU A 56 -6.05 3.05 -5.70
CA LEU A 56 -5.72 3.20 -4.29
C LEU A 56 -6.97 3.35 -3.43
N LYS A 57 -7.98 4.07 -3.92
CA LYS A 57 -9.25 4.22 -3.19
C LYS A 57 -9.96 2.89 -3.01
N SER A 58 -9.82 1.99 -3.97
CA SER A 58 -10.47 0.69 -3.88
C SER A 58 -9.91 -0.18 -2.76
N LEU A 59 -8.71 0.16 -2.26
CA LEU A 59 -8.09 -0.58 -1.17
C LEU A 59 -8.65 -0.19 0.21
N LEU A 60 -9.30 0.98 0.32
CA LEU A 60 -9.79 1.46 1.60
C LEU A 60 -10.83 0.52 2.20
N GLY A 61 -10.64 0.15 3.45
CA GLY A 61 -11.54 -0.74 4.15
C GLY A 61 -11.38 -2.20 3.78
N LYS A 62 -10.43 -2.52 2.94
CA LYS A 62 -10.21 -3.89 2.48
C LYS A 62 -8.96 -4.48 3.12
N GLN A 63 -8.98 -5.79 3.25
CA GLN A 63 -7.77 -6.52 3.63
C GLN A 63 -6.98 -6.81 2.37
N VAL A 64 -5.71 -6.43 2.37
CA VAL A 64 -4.83 -6.61 1.20
C VAL A 64 -3.69 -7.53 1.55
N LYS A 65 -3.20 -8.23 0.55
CA LYS A 65 -2.03 -9.10 0.69
C LYS A 65 -0.98 -8.64 -0.31
N ILE A 66 0.24 -8.45 0.18
CA ILE A 66 1.36 -8.04 -0.64
C ILE A 66 2.34 -9.21 -0.68
N THR A 67 2.76 -9.56 -1.88
CA THR A 67 3.70 -10.66 -2.09
C THR A 67 4.85 -10.14 -2.93
N ILE A 68 6.07 -10.40 -2.49
CA ILE A 68 7.27 -10.08 -3.27
C ILE A 68 7.91 -11.38 -3.71
N GLU A 69 8.14 -11.49 -5.02
CA GLU A 69 8.73 -12.67 -5.64
C GLU A 69 10.00 -12.27 -6.37
N ILE A 70 11.00 -13.11 -6.27
CA ILE A 70 12.20 -12.98 -7.09
C ILE A 70 11.99 -13.80 -8.34
N ILE A 71 12.15 -13.16 -9.48
CA ILE A 71 12.02 -13.81 -10.79
C ILE A 71 13.44 -14.09 -11.31
N GLU A 72 13.72 -15.37 -11.55
CA GLU A 72 15.02 -15.79 -12.05
C GLU A 72 14.89 -16.60 -13.33
#